data_0bca2c647659599803925c7e73513b83
#
_entry.id   0bca2c647659599803925c7e73513b83
#
_cell.length_a   1.000
_cell.length_b   1.000
_cell.length_c   1.000
_cell.angle_alpha   90.00
_cell.angle_beta   90.00
_cell.angle_gamma   90.00
#
_symmetry.space_group_name_H-M   'P 1'
#
loop_
_entity.id
_entity.type
_entity.pdbx_description
1 polymer ?
#
loop_
_entity_poly.entity_id
_entity_poly.type
_entity_poly.pdbx_seq_one_letter_code
_entity_poly.pdbx_strand_id
1 'polypeptide(L)'
;MLSPEAPYPPAGGGALRTASLVHYLAKRGAVDLIVFRQPGAPDPGKELPAGLVRKITVIDLPAHSRGEAARAARNAGRLARQVPPLVDRFAGFEREVGAAIGGARYEIGVVEHSWCAPYRAVLGEACTRMVLDLHNIESVLHERCGAVEGGATGFAHRVFAEASRKLERRWLPRFSEVLATSESDAERVRAIAPGARVVVYPNAIPAVELPPRADEEVIAFSGNMEYHPNRGAVQFFRQEVWRHLRREWPRLVWRLIGKHPEAVSQWISGDPRIEATGPVDDAVKELARCRVAVVPLLVASGTRLKILEAWAAALPVVSTPIGAEGLPGRDGENLLLAESGAAFASAVSRLLSSSTLRHELGSAGRLLLEREFTWEKAWRKLDF
;
A
#
# COMPACT_ATOMS: atom_id res chain seq x y z
N MET A 1 -3.62 -18.97 6.83
CA MET A 1 -3.46 -17.50 6.68
C MET A 1 -4.81 -16.86 6.43
N LEU A 2 -5.10 -15.72 7.04
CA LEU A 2 -6.32 -14.92 6.82
C LEU A 2 -5.94 -13.55 6.25
N SER A 3 -6.49 -13.20 5.08
CA SER A 3 -6.27 -11.93 4.40
C SER A 3 -7.59 -11.24 4.07
N PRO A 4 -7.71 -9.91 4.26
CA PRO A 4 -8.90 -9.16 3.86
C PRO A 4 -9.06 -9.01 2.35
N GLU A 5 -8.03 -9.33 1.56
CA GLU A 5 -8.05 -9.27 0.10
C GLU A 5 -7.30 -10.45 -0.52
N ALA A 6 -7.60 -10.73 -1.80
CA ALA A 6 -6.92 -11.79 -2.53
C ALA A 6 -5.49 -11.36 -2.91
N PRO A 7 -4.48 -12.28 -2.81
CA PRO A 7 -3.12 -11.98 -3.21
C PRO A 7 -2.91 -11.89 -4.72
N TYR A 8 -3.85 -12.37 -5.52
CA TYR A 8 -3.74 -12.43 -6.98
C TYR A 8 -4.99 -11.86 -7.67
N PRO A 9 -4.80 -11.17 -8.83
CA PRO A 9 -3.48 -10.77 -9.37
C PRO A 9 -2.78 -9.79 -8.42
N PRO A 10 -1.43 -9.83 -8.29
CA PRO A 10 -0.69 -9.01 -7.33
C PRO A 10 -0.57 -7.55 -7.81
N ALA A 11 -1.70 -6.93 -8.08
CA ALA A 11 -1.82 -5.58 -8.61
C ALA A 11 -2.13 -4.59 -7.47
N GLY A 12 -1.09 -4.00 -6.92
CA GLY A 12 -1.16 -3.04 -5.82
C GLY A 12 -0.47 -3.52 -4.55
N GLY A 13 -0.27 -2.58 -3.63
CA GLY A 13 0.61 -2.77 -2.48
C GLY A 13 0.21 -3.90 -1.53
N GLY A 14 -1.06 -3.98 -1.19
CA GLY A 14 -1.57 -5.04 -0.31
C GLY A 14 -1.40 -6.40 -0.94
N ALA A 15 -1.94 -6.60 -2.15
CA ALA A 15 -1.89 -7.88 -2.86
C ALA A 15 -0.44 -8.37 -3.09
N LEU A 16 0.51 -7.48 -3.44
CA LEU A 16 1.92 -7.82 -3.58
C LEU A 16 2.55 -8.32 -2.28
N ARG A 17 2.26 -7.68 -1.16
CA ARG A 17 2.76 -8.09 0.16
C ARG A 17 2.15 -9.42 0.59
N THR A 18 0.82 -9.56 0.43
CA THR A 18 0.11 -10.82 0.70
C THR A 18 0.67 -11.96 -0.15
N ALA A 19 0.87 -11.75 -1.47
CA ALA A 19 1.46 -12.73 -2.37
C ALA A 19 2.87 -13.13 -1.92
N SER A 20 3.72 -12.16 -1.57
CA SER A 20 5.06 -12.43 -1.04
C SER A 20 5.02 -13.34 0.19
N LEU A 21 4.14 -13.05 1.14
CA LEU A 21 4.03 -13.83 2.37
C LEU A 21 3.45 -15.24 2.12
N VAL A 22 2.47 -15.37 1.20
CA VAL A 22 1.95 -16.68 0.78
C VAL A 22 3.06 -17.52 0.14
N HIS A 23 3.88 -16.95 -0.75
CA HIS A 23 5.02 -17.65 -1.35
C HIS A 23 6.08 -18.05 -0.31
N TYR A 24 6.35 -17.19 0.66
CA TYR A 24 7.25 -17.51 1.77
C TYR A 24 6.77 -18.72 2.55
N LEU A 25 5.49 -18.75 2.92
CA LEU A 25 4.88 -19.85 3.66
C LEU A 25 4.81 -21.13 2.82
N ALA A 26 4.45 -21.02 1.55
CA ALA A 26 4.35 -22.18 0.64
C ALA A 26 5.68 -22.91 0.41
N LYS A 27 6.81 -22.21 0.54
CA LYS A 27 8.15 -22.84 0.51
C LYS A 27 8.46 -23.66 1.76
N ARG A 28 7.70 -23.51 2.83
CA ARG A 28 7.92 -24.16 4.14
C ARG A 28 6.89 -25.23 4.46
N GLY A 29 5.70 -25.11 3.91
CA GLY A 29 4.65 -26.07 4.17
C GLY A 29 3.37 -25.80 3.40
N ALA A 30 2.36 -26.61 3.63
CA ALA A 30 1.06 -26.45 3.00
C ALA A 30 0.33 -25.23 3.58
N VAL A 31 -0.15 -24.35 2.72
CA VAL A 31 -0.86 -23.12 3.10
C VAL A 31 -2.36 -23.29 2.86
N ASP A 32 -3.16 -23.06 3.90
CA ASP A 32 -4.59 -22.82 3.78
C ASP A 32 -4.83 -21.32 3.87
N LEU A 33 -5.56 -20.77 2.89
CA LEU A 33 -5.80 -19.35 2.75
C LEU A 33 -7.29 -19.04 2.90
N ILE A 34 -7.61 -18.11 3.79
CA ILE A 34 -8.95 -17.53 3.96
C ILE A 34 -8.89 -16.12 3.45
N VAL A 35 -9.75 -15.78 2.50
CA VAL A 35 -9.82 -14.41 1.91
C VAL A 35 -11.24 -13.89 1.95
N PHE A 36 -11.37 -12.58 2.13
CA PHE A 36 -12.63 -11.89 1.95
C PHE A 36 -12.77 -11.40 0.52
N ARG A 37 -13.98 -11.56 -0.07
CA ARG A 37 -14.28 -11.12 -1.42
C ARG A 37 -15.27 -9.96 -1.40
N GLN A 38 -14.94 -8.88 -2.09
CA GLN A 38 -15.87 -7.77 -2.30
C GLN A 38 -16.99 -8.18 -3.27
N PRO A 39 -18.20 -7.63 -3.13
CA PRO A 39 -19.30 -7.89 -4.06
C PRO A 39 -18.91 -7.56 -5.51
N GLY A 40 -19.10 -8.53 -6.41
CA GLY A 40 -18.77 -8.40 -7.83
C GLY A 40 -17.30 -8.59 -8.18
N ALA A 41 -16.42 -8.84 -7.22
CA ALA A 41 -15.04 -9.19 -7.50
C ALA A 41 -14.93 -10.61 -8.09
N PRO A 42 -13.92 -10.87 -8.96
CA PRO A 42 -13.66 -12.20 -9.50
C PRO A 42 -13.44 -13.25 -8.39
N ASP A 43 -13.55 -14.51 -8.77
CA ASP A 43 -13.26 -15.62 -7.85
C ASP A 43 -11.76 -15.69 -7.58
N PRO A 44 -11.30 -15.44 -6.32
CA PRO A 44 -9.89 -15.47 -5.99
C PRO A 44 -9.21 -16.82 -6.28
N GLY A 45 -9.95 -17.92 -6.22
CA GLY A 45 -9.41 -19.25 -6.48
C GLY A 45 -8.99 -19.46 -7.93
N LYS A 46 -9.56 -18.70 -8.88
CA LYS A 46 -9.20 -18.80 -10.30
C LYS A 46 -7.96 -17.99 -10.67
N GLU A 47 -7.63 -17.00 -9.85
CA GLU A 47 -6.50 -16.09 -10.10
C GLU A 47 -5.19 -16.58 -9.42
N LEU A 48 -5.30 -17.52 -8.48
CA LEU A 48 -4.14 -18.05 -7.77
C LEU A 48 -3.29 -18.97 -8.69
N PRO A 49 -1.97 -18.87 -8.63
CA PRO A 49 -1.09 -19.85 -9.27
C PRO A 49 -1.39 -21.27 -8.79
N ALA A 50 -1.44 -22.22 -9.72
CA ALA A 50 -1.72 -23.61 -9.42
C ALA A 50 -0.72 -24.16 -8.41
N GLY A 51 -1.19 -24.82 -7.36
CA GLY A 51 -0.37 -25.45 -6.32
C GLY A 51 0.25 -24.49 -5.30
N LEU A 52 0.00 -23.18 -5.38
CA LEU A 52 0.54 -22.21 -4.42
C LEU A 52 -0.08 -22.38 -3.02
N VAL A 53 -1.36 -22.70 -2.95
CA VAL A 53 -2.05 -22.99 -1.69
C VAL A 53 -2.70 -24.37 -1.75
N ARG A 54 -2.80 -25.06 -0.60
CA ARG A 54 -3.48 -26.33 -0.49
C ARG A 54 -5.00 -26.16 -0.56
N LYS A 55 -5.51 -25.13 0.10
CA LYS A 55 -6.93 -24.82 0.17
C LYS A 55 -7.15 -23.32 0.19
N ILE A 56 -8.15 -22.84 -0.55
CA ILE A 56 -8.66 -21.47 -0.41
C ILE A 56 -10.10 -21.51 0.08
N THR A 57 -10.42 -20.67 1.05
CA THR A 57 -11.79 -20.42 1.51
C THR A 57 -12.12 -18.95 1.27
N VAL A 58 -13.18 -18.70 0.52
CA VAL A 58 -13.64 -17.34 0.18
C VAL A 58 -14.84 -17.00 1.06
N ILE A 59 -14.77 -15.87 1.76
CA ILE A 59 -15.86 -15.32 2.56
C ILE A 59 -16.39 -14.08 1.84
N ASP A 60 -17.64 -14.13 1.38
CA ASP A 60 -18.25 -13.03 0.67
C ASP A 60 -18.68 -11.91 1.62
N LEU A 61 -18.21 -10.70 1.37
CA LEU A 61 -18.64 -9.52 2.08
C LEU A 61 -20.01 -9.04 1.58
N PRO A 62 -20.91 -8.59 2.46
CA PRO A 62 -22.22 -8.11 2.07
C PRO A 62 -22.13 -6.87 1.18
N ALA A 63 -23.05 -6.75 0.22
CA ALA A 63 -23.16 -5.55 -0.59
C ALA A 63 -23.67 -4.37 0.26
N HIS A 64 -23.00 -3.23 0.15
CA HIS A 64 -23.46 -1.99 0.77
C HIS A 64 -24.11 -1.07 -0.28
N SER A 65 -25.23 -0.44 0.09
CA SER A 65 -25.82 0.59 -0.75
C SER A 65 -24.80 1.70 -1.06
N ARG A 66 -24.67 2.06 -2.33
CA ARG A 66 -23.76 3.10 -2.82
C ARG A 66 -24.38 4.52 -2.73
N GLY A 67 -25.65 4.64 -2.41
CA GLY A 67 -26.33 5.92 -2.29
C GLY A 67 -25.72 6.82 -1.22
N GLU A 68 -25.67 8.13 -1.49
CA GLU A 68 -25.03 9.10 -0.59
C GLU A 68 -25.64 9.12 0.81
N ALA A 69 -26.99 9.09 0.92
CA ALA A 69 -27.69 9.05 2.20
C ALA A 69 -27.35 7.80 3.01
N ALA A 70 -27.31 6.63 2.36
CA ALA A 70 -26.94 5.38 3.03
C ALA A 70 -25.48 5.38 3.47
N ARG A 71 -24.59 5.98 2.68
CA ARG A 71 -23.18 6.15 3.04
C ARG A 71 -23.02 7.11 4.23
N ALA A 72 -23.73 8.23 4.21
CA ALA A 72 -23.73 9.18 5.31
C ALA A 72 -24.25 8.56 6.61
N ALA A 73 -25.37 7.83 6.56
CA ALA A 73 -25.94 7.13 7.72
C ALA A 73 -24.97 6.09 8.30
N ARG A 74 -24.32 5.27 7.45
CA ARG A 74 -23.29 4.31 7.90
C ARG A 74 -22.11 5.01 8.58
N ASN A 75 -21.62 6.10 8.00
CA ASN A 75 -20.49 6.84 8.56
C ASN A 75 -20.87 7.50 9.90
N ALA A 76 -22.07 8.06 10.02
CA ALA A 76 -22.60 8.58 11.28
C ALA A 76 -22.70 7.47 12.34
N GLY A 77 -23.23 6.30 11.98
CA GLY A 77 -23.31 5.15 12.88
C GLY A 77 -21.93 4.62 13.31
N ARG A 78 -20.93 4.59 12.41
CA ARG A 78 -19.54 4.24 12.73
C ARG A 78 -18.91 5.23 13.69
N LEU A 79 -19.13 6.53 13.43
CA LEU A 79 -18.62 7.59 14.28
C LEU A 79 -19.23 7.54 15.68
N ALA A 80 -20.55 7.34 15.79
CA ALA A 80 -21.24 7.21 17.07
C ALA A 80 -20.75 6.00 17.88
N ARG A 81 -20.47 4.88 17.22
CA ARG A 81 -19.91 3.67 17.84
C ARG A 81 -18.39 3.72 18.02
N GLN A 82 -17.71 4.72 17.49
CA GLN A 82 -16.26 4.84 17.44
C GLN A 82 -15.59 3.61 16.79
N VAL A 83 -16.19 3.08 15.73
CA VAL A 83 -15.67 1.92 15.00
C VAL A 83 -15.12 2.36 13.64
N PRO A 84 -13.82 2.19 13.38
CA PRO A 84 -13.22 2.53 12.09
C PRO A 84 -13.87 1.78 10.93
N PRO A 85 -13.96 2.39 9.73
CA PRO A 85 -14.68 1.80 8.59
C PRO A 85 -14.24 0.39 8.20
N LEU A 86 -12.93 0.09 8.24
CA LEU A 86 -12.40 -1.24 7.89
C LEU A 86 -12.67 -2.26 8.99
N VAL A 87 -12.59 -1.87 10.26
CA VAL A 87 -13.01 -2.74 11.37
C VAL A 87 -14.47 -3.14 11.22
N ASP A 88 -15.37 -2.16 10.98
CA ASP A 88 -16.80 -2.41 10.77
C ASP A 88 -17.08 -3.28 9.52
N ARG A 89 -16.25 -3.13 8.48
CA ARG A 89 -16.40 -3.88 7.22
C ARG A 89 -16.09 -5.35 7.35
N PHE A 90 -15.06 -5.70 8.12
CA PHE A 90 -14.51 -7.05 8.23
C PHE A 90 -14.87 -7.76 9.54
N ALA A 91 -15.68 -7.17 10.42
CA ALA A 91 -16.14 -7.80 11.65
C ALA A 91 -17.35 -8.71 11.42
N GLY A 92 -17.56 -9.70 12.32
CA GLY A 92 -18.77 -10.52 12.38
C GLY A 92 -18.72 -11.80 11.56
N PHE A 93 -17.55 -12.24 11.09
CA PHE A 93 -17.37 -13.47 10.31
C PHE A 93 -16.62 -14.57 11.10
N GLU A 94 -16.65 -14.50 12.43
CA GLU A 94 -15.95 -15.45 13.31
C GLU A 94 -16.41 -16.89 13.08
N ARG A 95 -17.70 -17.08 12.76
CA ARG A 95 -18.31 -18.38 12.51
C ARG A 95 -17.81 -18.98 11.18
N GLU A 96 -17.76 -18.17 10.13
CA GLU A 96 -17.26 -18.56 8.80
C GLU A 96 -15.76 -18.88 8.85
N VAL A 97 -14.99 -18.07 9.56
CA VAL A 97 -13.55 -18.30 9.79
C VAL A 97 -13.35 -19.60 10.58
N GLY A 98 -14.14 -19.84 11.64
CA GLY A 98 -14.11 -21.08 12.41
C GLY A 98 -14.45 -22.31 11.56
N ALA A 99 -15.47 -22.20 10.71
CA ALA A 99 -15.87 -23.27 9.79
C ALA A 99 -14.78 -23.57 8.75
N ALA A 100 -14.06 -22.54 8.27
CA ALA A 100 -12.95 -22.70 7.33
C ALA A 100 -11.79 -23.52 7.91
N ILE A 101 -11.51 -23.38 9.21
CA ILE A 101 -10.50 -24.14 9.95
C ILE A 101 -10.92 -25.62 10.08
N GLY A 102 -12.20 -25.88 10.37
CA GLY A 102 -12.77 -27.23 10.39
C GLY A 102 -12.06 -28.23 11.31
N GLY A 103 -11.49 -27.79 12.44
CA GLY A 103 -10.75 -28.64 13.38
C GLY A 103 -9.29 -28.92 12.99
N ALA A 104 -8.79 -28.38 11.87
CA ALA A 104 -7.39 -28.49 11.48
C ALA A 104 -6.47 -27.81 12.50
N ARG A 105 -5.22 -28.27 12.59
CA ARG A 105 -4.17 -27.69 13.42
C ARG A 105 -3.07 -27.15 12.51
N TYR A 106 -2.52 -26.02 12.89
CA TYR A 106 -1.46 -25.33 12.14
C TYR A 106 -0.31 -24.95 13.07
N GLU A 107 0.89 -25.02 12.55
CA GLU A 107 2.06 -24.52 13.26
C GLU A 107 2.02 -22.99 13.33
N ILE A 108 1.64 -22.34 12.22
CA ILE A 108 1.64 -20.89 12.09
C ILE A 108 0.26 -20.42 11.58
N GLY A 109 -0.31 -19.45 12.27
CA GLY A 109 -1.45 -18.67 11.83
C GLY A 109 -1.02 -17.24 11.52
N VAL A 110 -1.28 -16.77 10.30
CA VAL A 110 -1.01 -15.39 9.89
C VAL A 110 -2.32 -14.65 9.70
N VAL A 111 -2.43 -13.47 10.30
CA VAL A 111 -3.54 -12.53 10.09
C VAL A 111 -2.96 -11.26 9.49
N GLU A 112 -3.54 -10.79 8.41
CA GLU A 112 -3.17 -9.52 7.81
C GLU A 112 -4.05 -8.39 8.28
N HIS A 113 -3.42 -7.25 8.47
CA HIS A 113 -3.98 -5.97 8.93
C HIS A 113 -4.54 -5.95 10.36
N SER A 114 -4.36 -4.83 11.02
CA SER A 114 -4.79 -4.61 12.41
C SER A 114 -6.31 -4.74 12.61
N TRP A 115 -7.12 -4.40 11.60
CA TRP A 115 -8.58 -4.53 11.67
C TRP A 115 -9.07 -5.98 11.62
N CYS A 116 -8.27 -6.93 11.12
CA CYS A 116 -8.53 -8.37 11.19
C CYS A 116 -7.94 -9.03 12.44
N ALA A 117 -7.15 -8.32 13.24
CA ALA A 117 -6.52 -8.85 14.46
C ALA A 117 -7.50 -9.54 15.43
N PRO A 118 -8.78 -9.11 15.57
CA PRO A 118 -9.76 -9.82 16.40
C PRO A 118 -9.98 -11.30 16.04
N TYR A 119 -9.78 -11.71 14.78
CA TYR A 119 -9.88 -13.11 14.36
C TYR A 119 -8.84 -14.03 15.00
N ARG A 120 -7.81 -13.45 15.65
CA ARG A 120 -6.91 -14.21 16.51
C ARG A 120 -7.66 -15.02 17.58
N ALA A 121 -8.82 -14.55 18.05
CA ALA A 121 -9.63 -15.27 19.03
C ALA A 121 -10.09 -16.64 18.51
N VAL A 122 -10.44 -16.74 17.24
CA VAL A 122 -10.88 -17.97 16.58
C VAL A 122 -9.69 -18.80 16.08
N LEU A 123 -8.72 -18.14 15.43
CA LEU A 123 -7.56 -18.80 14.83
C LEU A 123 -6.57 -19.33 15.87
N GLY A 124 -6.45 -18.64 17.01
CA GLY A 124 -5.43 -18.93 18.02
C GLY A 124 -5.58 -20.30 18.70
N GLU A 125 -6.78 -20.86 18.73
CA GLU A 125 -7.00 -22.21 19.24
C GLU A 125 -6.47 -23.30 18.31
N ALA A 126 -6.39 -22.99 17.01
CA ALA A 126 -5.93 -23.91 15.98
C ALA A 126 -4.45 -23.77 15.61
N CYS A 127 -3.79 -22.70 16.08
CA CYS A 127 -2.43 -22.33 15.67
C CYS A 127 -1.49 -22.29 16.88
N THR A 128 -0.29 -22.88 16.72
CA THR A 128 0.76 -22.84 17.77
C THR A 128 1.37 -21.45 17.89
N ARG A 129 1.65 -20.78 16.76
CA ARG A 129 2.23 -19.45 16.70
C ARG A 129 1.32 -18.55 15.86
N MET A 130 1.03 -17.34 16.36
CA MET A 130 0.20 -16.37 15.67
C MET A 130 1.01 -15.15 15.27
N VAL A 131 1.01 -14.80 13.99
CA VAL A 131 1.69 -13.66 13.41
C VAL A 131 0.66 -12.67 12.89
N LEU A 132 0.87 -11.38 13.15
CA LEU A 132 0.09 -10.30 12.58
C LEU A 132 0.94 -9.53 11.57
N ASP A 133 0.49 -9.43 10.33
CA ASP A 133 1.15 -8.63 9.31
C ASP A 133 0.47 -7.26 9.17
N LEU A 134 1.21 -6.20 9.51
CA LEU A 134 0.74 -4.82 9.38
C LEU A 134 1.18 -4.23 8.04
N HIS A 135 0.22 -3.87 7.19
CA HIS A 135 0.50 -3.10 5.97
C HIS A 135 0.60 -1.60 6.28
N ASN A 136 -0.15 -1.15 7.29
CA ASN A 136 -0.19 0.22 7.81
C ASN A 136 -0.38 0.19 9.32
N ILE A 137 -0.05 1.29 9.97
CA ILE A 137 -0.51 1.59 11.33
C ILE A 137 -1.73 2.50 11.18
N GLU A 138 -2.92 1.94 11.39
CA GLU A 138 -4.17 2.64 11.10
C GLU A 138 -4.39 3.88 11.96
N SER A 139 -4.00 3.83 13.24
CA SER A 139 -4.08 4.99 14.10
C SER A 139 -3.24 6.15 13.59
N VAL A 140 -2.02 5.88 13.09
CA VAL A 140 -1.12 6.89 12.51
C VAL A 140 -1.66 7.41 11.18
N LEU A 141 -2.22 6.54 10.33
CA LEU A 141 -2.82 6.96 9.07
C LEU A 141 -3.99 7.92 9.33
N HIS A 142 -4.89 7.56 10.21
CA HIS A 142 -6.04 8.41 10.57
C HIS A 142 -5.59 9.72 11.24
N GLU A 143 -4.58 9.71 12.09
CA GLU A 143 -4.02 10.91 12.73
C GLU A 143 -3.48 11.89 11.67
N ARG A 144 -2.72 11.39 10.70
CA ARG A 144 -2.18 12.17 9.58
C ARG A 144 -3.29 12.74 8.68
N CYS A 145 -4.30 11.93 8.35
CA CYS A 145 -5.46 12.41 7.62
C CYS A 145 -6.17 13.53 8.39
N GLY A 146 -6.40 13.34 9.70
CA GLY A 146 -7.04 14.33 10.55
C GLY A 146 -6.24 15.62 10.76
N ALA A 147 -4.94 15.62 10.51
CA ALA A 147 -4.09 16.81 10.54
C ALA A 147 -4.17 17.63 9.23
N VAL A 148 -4.40 16.97 8.10
CA VAL A 148 -4.47 17.61 6.77
C VAL A 148 -5.91 18.02 6.42
N GLU A 149 -6.90 17.22 6.84
CA GLU A 149 -8.30 17.46 6.52
C GLU A 149 -8.97 18.31 7.60
N GLY A 150 -9.77 19.29 7.15
CA GLY A 150 -10.57 20.14 8.02
C GLY A 150 -12.00 19.64 8.24
N GLY A 151 -12.76 20.38 9.06
CA GLY A 151 -14.19 20.19 9.23
C GLY A 151 -14.58 18.81 9.80
N ALA A 152 -15.74 18.31 9.34
CA ALA A 152 -16.32 17.05 9.83
C ALA A 152 -15.43 15.82 9.47
N THR A 153 -14.77 15.84 8.33
CA THR A 153 -13.90 14.75 7.89
C THR A 153 -12.67 14.64 8.79
N GLY A 154 -11.98 15.75 9.06
CA GLY A 154 -10.85 15.77 9.98
C GLY A 154 -11.23 15.36 11.39
N PHE A 155 -12.43 15.76 11.88
CA PHE A 155 -12.96 15.30 13.16
C PHE A 155 -13.17 13.77 13.17
N ALA A 156 -13.80 13.21 12.13
CA ALA A 156 -14.02 11.77 12.03
C ALA A 156 -12.70 11.00 12.04
N HIS A 157 -11.68 11.49 11.32
CA HIS A 157 -10.34 10.89 11.32
C HIS A 157 -9.71 10.91 12.73
N ARG A 158 -9.85 11.98 13.50
CA ARG A 158 -9.35 12.02 14.89
C ARG A 158 -10.03 10.99 15.79
N VAL A 159 -11.35 10.82 15.66
CA VAL A 159 -12.10 9.79 16.42
C VAL A 159 -11.63 8.38 16.02
N PHE A 160 -11.48 8.11 14.72
CA PHE A 160 -11.03 6.82 14.24
C PHE A 160 -9.55 6.54 14.55
N ALA A 161 -8.69 7.56 14.64
CA ALA A 161 -7.31 7.41 15.11
C ALA A 161 -7.26 6.84 16.52
N GLU A 162 -8.04 7.40 17.44
CA GLU A 162 -8.09 6.92 18.82
C GLU A 162 -8.72 5.53 18.93
N ALA A 163 -9.78 5.26 18.16
CA ALA A 163 -10.41 3.95 18.11
C ALA A 163 -9.45 2.87 17.57
N SER A 164 -8.70 3.17 16.50
CA SER A 164 -7.67 2.28 15.96
C SER A 164 -6.54 2.07 16.96
N ARG A 165 -6.09 3.11 17.65
CA ARG A 165 -5.04 3.01 18.68
C ARG A 165 -5.45 2.11 19.83
N LYS A 166 -6.73 2.17 20.28
CA LYS A 166 -7.28 1.26 21.30
C LYS A 166 -7.28 -0.18 20.82
N LEU A 167 -7.66 -0.42 19.56
CA LEU A 167 -7.65 -1.75 18.95
C LEU A 167 -6.22 -2.29 18.84
N GLU A 168 -5.27 -1.47 18.36
CA GLU A 168 -3.87 -1.81 18.25
C GLU A 168 -3.27 -2.17 19.61
N ARG A 169 -3.45 -1.32 20.64
CA ARG A 169 -3.01 -1.60 22.03
C ARG A 169 -3.57 -2.90 22.58
N ARG A 170 -4.81 -3.23 22.24
CA ARG A 170 -5.47 -4.44 22.71
C ARG A 170 -4.93 -5.69 22.07
N TRP A 171 -4.70 -5.67 20.75
CA TRP A 171 -4.47 -6.88 19.98
C TRP A 171 -3.01 -7.15 19.64
N LEU A 172 -2.20 -6.12 19.36
CA LEU A 172 -0.80 -6.32 18.95
C LEU A 172 0.00 -7.18 19.93
N PRO A 173 -0.07 -6.97 21.26
CA PRO A 173 0.70 -7.78 22.22
C PRO A 173 0.24 -9.24 22.32
N ARG A 174 -0.89 -9.59 21.72
CA ARG A 174 -1.44 -10.95 21.76
C ARG A 174 -0.91 -11.86 20.68
N PHE A 175 -0.21 -11.32 19.70
CA PHE A 175 0.46 -12.09 18.65
C PHE A 175 1.87 -12.46 19.10
N SER A 176 2.33 -13.63 18.64
CA SER A 176 3.71 -14.06 18.86
C SER A 176 4.70 -13.09 18.21
N GLU A 177 4.29 -12.54 17.06
CA GLU A 177 5.03 -11.51 16.32
C GLU A 177 4.09 -10.58 15.57
N VAL A 178 4.55 -9.34 15.42
CA VAL A 178 3.92 -8.30 14.60
C VAL A 178 4.92 -7.86 13.53
N LEU A 179 4.56 -8.04 12.27
CA LEU A 179 5.38 -7.61 11.14
C LEU A 179 5.07 -6.16 10.81
N ALA A 180 6.08 -5.32 10.84
CA ALA A 180 6.00 -3.91 10.46
C ALA A 180 6.73 -3.68 9.12
N THR A 181 6.31 -2.69 8.34
CA THR A 181 6.85 -2.46 6.98
C THR A 181 8.19 -1.73 6.97
N SER A 182 8.56 -1.08 8.06
CA SER A 182 9.80 -0.32 8.20
C SER A 182 10.23 -0.20 9.67
N GLU A 183 11.46 0.23 9.92
CA GLU A 183 11.92 0.48 11.29
C GLU A 183 11.14 1.63 11.94
N SER A 184 10.82 2.68 11.19
CA SER A 184 9.99 3.78 11.70
C SER A 184 8.58 3.32 12.10
N ASP A 185 8.00 2.37 11.35
CA ASP A 185 6.72 1.77 11.74
C ASP A 185 6.89 0.83 12.95
N ALA A 186 7.98 0.08 13.02
CA ALA A 186 8.27 -0.78 14.15
C ALA A 186 8.41 0.04 15.46
N GLU A 187 9.10 1.18 15.42
CA GLU A 187 9.20 2.10 16.55
C GLU A 187 7.83 2.62 17.00
N ARG A 188 6.97 3.01 16.04
CA ARG A 188 5.59 3.43 16.34
C ARG A 188 4.76 2.32 16.96
N VAL A 189 4.86 1.09 16.43
CA VAL A 189 4.19 -0.08 17.02
C VAL A 189 4.64 -0.32 18.43
N ARG A 190 5.95 -0.27 18.71
CA ARG A 190 6.51 -0.42 20.07
C ARG A 190 6.00 0.68 21.00
N ALA A 191 5.86 1.92 20.51
CA ALA A 191 5.30 3.03 21.30
C ALA A 191 3.80 2.86 21.61
N ILE A 192 3.03 2.33 20.66
CA ILE A 192 1.59 2.08 20.82
C ILE A 192 1.34 0.86 21.72
N ALA A 193 2.13 -0.19 21.56
CA ALA A 193 1.99 -1.48 22.23
C ALA A 193 3.35 -2.03 22.69
N PRO A 194 3.91 -1.55 23.81
CA PRO A 194 5.27 -1.90 24.27
C PRO A 194 5.50 -3.40 24.47
N GLY A 195 4.43 -4.16 24.73
CA GLY A 195 4.52 -5.64 24.91
C GLY A 195 4.50 -6.42 23.58
N ALA A 196 4.40 -5.78 22.41
CA ALA A 196 4.42 -6.46 21.12
C ALA A 196 5.85 -6.80 20.69
N ARG A 197 6.08 -8.05 20.27
CA ARG A 197 7.31 -8.45 19.57
C ARG A 197 7.23 -8.02 18.11
N VAL A 198 7.98 -7.01 17.74
CA VAL A 198 7.91 -6.41 16.39
C VAL A 198 9.12 -6.83 15.56
N VAL A 199 8.85 -7.34 14.38
CA VAL A 199 9.84 -7.70 13.35
C VAL A 199 9.64 -6.81 12.13
N VAL A 200 10.72 -6.26 11.59
CA VAL A 200 10.64 -5.50 10.34
C VAL A 200 10.63 -6.45 9.15
N TYR A 201 9.50 -6.53 8.49
CA TYR A 201 9.32 -7.21 7.21
C TYR A 201 8.98 -6.15 6.16
N PRO A 202 9.95 -5.67 5.38
CA PRO A 202 9.73 -4.57 4.46
C PRO A 202 8.82 -4.99 3.31
N ASN A 203 8.09 -4.03 2.75
CA ASN A 203 7.47 -4.24 1.45
C ASN A 203 8.54 -4.50 0.40
N ALA A 204 8.28 -5.45 -0.47
CA ALA A 204 9.20 -5.89 -1.49
C ALA A 204 8.45 -6.29 -2.77
N ILE A 205 9.14 -6.35 -3.87
CA ILE A 205 8.61 -6.81 -5.15
C ILE A 205 9.38 -8.06 -5.62
N PRO A 206 8.82 -8.87 -6.52
CA PRO A 206 9.57 -9.93 -7.15
C PRO A 206 10.84 -9.37 -7.82
N ALA A 207 11.91 -10.16 -7.86
CA ALA A 207 13.04 -9.80 -8.70
C ALA A 207 12.59 -9.79 -10.18
N VAL A 208 12.78 -8.65 -10.84
CA VAL A 208 12.41 -8.47 -12.25
C VAL A 208 13.62 -8.05 -13.05
N GLU A 209 13.70 -8.51 -14.29
CA GLU A 209 14.69 -8.00 -15.24
C GLU A 209 14.46 -6.52 -15.51
N LEU A 210 15.55 -5.80 -15.82
CA LEU A 210 15.43 -4.38 -16.17
C LEU A 210 14.72 -4.27 -17.53
N PRO A 211 13.54 -3.64 -17.58
CA PRO A 211 12.83 -3.48 -18.83
C PRO A 211 13.55 -2.46 -19.74
N PRO A 212 13.41 -2.59 -21.08
CA PRO A 212 13.94 -1.61 -22.01
C PRO A 212 13.32 -0.23 -21.77
N ARG A 213 14.16 0.81 -21.83
CA ARG A 213 13.73 2.20 -21.62
C ARG A 213 13.33 2.85 -22.95
N ALA A 214 12.22 3.59 -22.95
CA ALA A 214 11.80 4.37 -24.10
C ALA A 214 12.16 5.86 -24.00
N ASP A 215 12.46 6.36 -22.79
CA ASP A 215 12.83 7.77 -22.48
C ASP A 215 11.84 8.81 -23.05
N GLU A 216 10.53 8.46 -23.03
CA GLU A 216 9.46 9.38 -23.44
C GLU A 216 9.48 10.64 -22.55
N GLU A 217 9.13 11.80 -23.11
CA GLU A 217 9.04 13.07 -22.34
C GLU A 217 7.81 13.04 -21.41
N VAL A 218 7.80 12.04 -20.54
CA VAL A 218 6.69 11.70 -19.64
C VAL A 218 7.20 11.63 -18.20
N ILE A 219 6.42 12.21 -17.29
CA ILE A 219 6.54 11.96 -15.84
C ILE A 219 5.36 11.12 -15.40
N ALA A 220 5.58 10.19 -14.46
CA ALA A 220 4.56 9.22 -14.08
C ALA A 220 4.26 9.22 -12.58
N PHE A 221 2.99 9.03 -12.23
CA PHE A 221 2.52 8.70 -10.89
C PHE A 221 1.74 7.39 -10.95
N SER A 222 2.17 6.37 -10.19
CA SER A 222 1.51 5.06 -10.18
C SER A 222 0.67 4.82 -8.92
N GLY A 223 -0.43 4.07 -9.06
CA GLY A 223 -1.23 3.61 -7.94
C GLY A 223 -2.73 3.51 -8.20
N ASN A 224 -3.49 3.11 -7.17
CA ASN A 224 -4.95 3.14 -7.20
C ASN A 224 -5.44 4.57 -6.91
N MET A 225 -6.10 5.21 -7.87
CA MET A 225 -6.52 6.61 -7.77
C MET A 225 -7.73 6.80 -6.82
N GLU A 226 -8.44 5.74 -6.46
CA GLU A 226 -9.50 5.79 -5.45
C GLU A 226 -8.92 5.89 -4.02
N TYR A 227 -7.69 5.44 -3.82
CA TYR A 227 -7.06 5.49 -2.51
C TYR A 227 -6.80 6.93 -2.07
N HIS A 228 -7.35 7.29 -0.90
CA HIS A 228 -7.40 8.66 -0.40
C HIS A 228 -6.06 9.43 -0.47
N PRO A 229 -4.91 8.89 0.00
CA PRO A 229 -3.61 9.55 -0.14
C PRO A 229 -3.21 9.84 -1.60
N ASN A 230 -3.55 8.96 -2.54
CA ASN A 230 -3.25 9.17 -3.96
C ASN A 230 -4.10 10.28 -4.55
N ARG A 231 -5.38 10.40 -4.15
CA ARG A 231 -6.24 11.51 -4.56
C ARG A 231 -5.67 12.85 -4.12
N GLY A 232 -5.25 12.96 -2.86
CA GLY A 232 -4.59 14.16 -2.33
C GLY A 232 -3.27 14.48 -3.06
N ALA A 233 -2.49 13.46 -3.40
CA ALA A 233 -1.26 13.62 -4.18
C ALA A 233 -1.52 14.16 -5.60
N VAL A 234 -2.53 13.63 -6.30
CA VAL A 234 -2.93 14.13 -7.63
C VAL A 234 -3.42 15.57 -7.55
N GLN A 235 -4.26 15.89 -6.55
CA GLN A 235 -4.73 17.25 -6.33
C GLN A 235 -3.57 18.23 -6.09
N PHE A 236 -2.69 17.91 -5.15
CA PHE A 236 -1.51 18.73 -4.82
C PHE A 236 -0.62 18.92 -6.05
N PHE A 237 -0.28 17.83 -6.74
CA PHE A 237 0.59 17.90 -7.92
C PHE A 237 -0.04 18.75 -9.02
N ARG A 238 -1.33 18.61 -9.29
CA ARG A 238 -2.06 19.39 -10.28
C ARG A 238 -2.06 20.89 -9.96
N GLN A 239 -2.30 21.24 -8.72
CA GLN A 239 -2.45 22.63 -8.27
C GLN A 239 -1.11 23.33 -8.07
N GLU A 240 -0.14 22.65 -7.44
CA GLU A 240 1.08 23.27 -6.96
C GLU A 240 2.32 22.98 -7.83
N VAL A 241 2.36 21.87 -8.55
CA VAL A 241 3.55 21.44 -9.32
C VAL A 241 3.33 21.55 -10.82
N TRP A 242 2.27 20.94 -11.34
CA TRP A 242 2.02 20.82 -12.78
C TRP A 242 1.94 22.17 -13.49
N ARG A 243 1.39 23.18 -12.86
CA ARG A 243 1.30 24.54 -13.43
C ARG A 243 2.68 25.12 -13.80
N HIS A 244 3.74 24.79 -13.05
CA HIS A 244 5.10 25.21 -13.31
C HIS A 244 5.72 24.39 -14.45
N LEU A 245 5.67 23.07 -14.33
CA LEU A 245 6.22 22.15 -15.32
C LEU A 245 5.58 22.34 -16.69
N ARG A 246 4.27 22.54 -16.74
CA ARG A 246 3.52 22.75 -17.97
C ARG A 246 3.99 23.97 -18.78
N ARG A 247 4.47 25.00 -18.10
CA ARG A 247 4.99 26.24 -18.74
C ARG A 247 6.41 26.05 -19.22
N GLU A 248 7.24 25.41 -18.44
CA GLU A 248 8.65 25.20 -18.72
C GLU A 248 8.90 24.11 -19.76
N TRP A 249 8.06 23.07 -19.76
CA TRP A 249 8.17 21.88 -20.60
C TRP A 249 6.92 21.70 -21.48
N PRO A 250 6.84 22.36 -22.67
CA PRO A 250 5.60 22.37 -23.48
C PRO A 250 5.15 21.01 -24.02
N ARG A 251 6.07 20.04 -24.17
CA ARG A 251 5.78 18.68 -24.66
C ARG A 251 5.64 17.66 -23.55
N LEU A 252 5.93 18.03 -22.32
CA LEU A 252 5.85 17.11 -21.18
C LEU A 252 4.44 16.58 -20.99
N VAL A 253 4.34 15.28 -20.79
CA VAL A 253 3.10 14.58 -20.43
C VAL A 253 3.20 14.13 -18.97
N TRP A 254 2.11 14.25 -18.23
CA TRP A 254 1.95 13.67 -16.92
C TRP A 254 1.03 12.46 -17.02
N ARG A 255 1.58 11.27 -16.77
CA ARG A 255 0.86 10.00 -16.87
C ARG A 255 0.51 9.45 -15.50
N LEU A 256 -0.78 9.17 -15.29
CA LEU A 256 -1.33 8.48 -14.14
C LEU A 256 -1.50 7.00 -14.50
N ILE A 257 -0.74 6.12 -13.83
CA ILE A 257 -0.72 4.68 -14.11
C ILE A 257 -1.48 3.97 -13.01
N GLY A 258 -2.58 3.26 -13.35
CA GLY A 258 -3.28 2.41 -12.41
C GLY A 258 -4.79 2.55 -12.35
N LYS A 259 -5.39 1.88 -11.36
CA LYS A 259 -6.84 1.68 -11.25
C LYS A 259 -7.59 2.96 -10.88
N HIS A 260 -8.86 3.03 -11.28
CA HIS A 260 -9.84 4.04 -10.87
C HIS A 260 -9.47 5.49 -11.21
N PRO A 261 -9.04 5.80 -12.45
CA PRO A 261 -8.72 7.18 -12.85
C PRO A 261 -9.92 8.13 -12.74
N GLU A 262 -11.14 7.61 -12.81
CA GLU A 262 -12.38 8.37 -12.62
C GLU A 262 -12.46 9.07 -11.25
N ALA A 263 -11.80 8.51 -10.23
CA ALA A 263 -11.78 9.09 -8.87
C ALA A 263 -11.02 10.42 -8.78
N VAL A 264 -10.21 10.73 -9.78
CA VAL A 264 -9.40 11.97 -9.87
C VAL A 264 -9.74 12.83 -11.09
N SER A 265 -10.78 12.47 -11.84
CA SER A 265 -11.18 13.13 -13.09
C SER A 265 -11.31 14.65 -12.97
N GLN A 266 -11.83 15.15 -11.84
CA GLN A 266 -11.99 16.58 -11.58
C GLN A 266 -10.67 17.39 -11.61
N TRP A 267 -9.50 16.73 -11.37
CA TRP A 267 -8.20 17.40 -11.40
C TRP A 267 -7.42 17.15 -12.70
N ILE A 268 -7.79 16.15 -13.49
CA ILE A 268 -7.05 15.78 -14.70
C ILE A 268 -7.78 16.14 -15.99
N SER A 269 -9.10 16.27 -15.96
CA SER A 269 -9.89 16.64 -17.14
C SER A 269 -9.54 18.04 -17.66
N GLY A 270 -9.62 18.21 -18.99
CA GLY A 270 -9.42 19.50 -19.65
C GLY A 270 -7.94 19.86 -19.93
N ASP A 271 -6.98 19.02 -19.57
CA ASP A 271 -5.59 19.15 -19.99
C ASP A 271 -5.16 17.93 -20.81
N PRO A 272 -4.98 18.04 -22.15
CA PRO A 272 -4.65 16.90 -23.01
C PRO A 272 -3.27 16.30 -22.75
N ARG A 273 -2.45 16.94 -21.94
CA ARG A 273 -1.12 16.45 -21.51
C ARG A 273 -1.15 15.71 -20.17
N ILE A 274 -2.34 15.47 -19.64
CA ILE A 274 -2.52 14.59 -18.48
C ILE A 274 -3.22 13.33 -18.98
N GLU A 275 -2.51 12.23 -18.94
CA GLU A 275 -2.99 10.92 -19.40
C GLU A 275 -3.30 10.03 -18.22
N ALA A 276 -4.33 9.20 -18.33
CA ALA A 276 -4.62 8.16 -17.37
C ALA A 276 -4.76 6.81 -18.09
N THR A 277 -3.90 5.87 -17.75
CA THR A 277 -3.85 4.56 -18.43
C THR A 277 -5.00 3.63 -18.04
N GLY A 278 -5.59 3.83 -16.86
CA GLY A 278 -6.37 2.77 -16.23
C GLY A 278 -5.47 1.65 -15.71
N PRO A 279 -6.05 0.48 -15.37
CA PRO A 279 -5.30 -0.70 -14.97
C PRO A 279 -4.30 -1.13 -16.04
N VAL A 280 -3.09 -1.51 -15.61
CA VAL A 280 -2.03 -2.03 -16.47
C VAL A 280 -1.57 -3.39 -15.94
N ASP A 281 -1.12 -4.27 -16.84
CA ASP A 281 -0.66 -5.60 -16.47
C ASP A 281 0.70 -5.55 -15.75
N ASP A 282 1.55 -4.59 -16.13
CA ASP A 282 2.92 -4.45 -15.60
C ASP A 282 3.27 -2.97 -15.43
N ALA A 283 3.15 -2.50 -14.19
CA ALA A 283 3.46 -1.11 -13.85
C ALA A 283 4.96 -0.78 -14.03
N VAL A 284 5.86 -1.74 -13.86
CA VAL A 284 7.29 -1.53 -14.01
C VAL A 284 7.65 -1.27 -15.47
N LYS A 285 7.04 -2.02 -16.41
CA LYS A 285 7.22 -1.78 -17.85
C LYS A 285 6.66 -0.42 -18.29
N GLU A 286 5.49 -0.03 -17.77
CA GLU A 286 4.93 1.30 -18.08
C GLU A 286 5.81 2.43 -17.52
N LEU A 287 6.33 2.26 -16.30
CA LEU A 287 7.26 3.22 -15.69
C LEU A 287 8.56 3.33 -16.48
N ALA A 288 9.10 2.23 -17.02
CA ALA A 288 10.34 2.24 -17.82
C ALA A 288 10.25 3.09 -19.11
N ARG A 289 9.05 3.41 -19.58
CA ARG A 289 8.83 4.29 -20.72
C ARG A 289 9.03 5.78 -20.36
N CYS A 290 8.96 6.12 -19.08
CA CYS A 290 8.94 7.49 -18.58
C CYS A 290 10.35 7.98 -18.24
N ARG A 291 10.50 9.31 -18.07
CA ARG A 291 11.77 9.94 -17.63
C ARG A 291 11.88 10.06 -16.12
N VAL A 292 10.76 10.29 -15.41
CA VAL A 292 10.76 10.54 -13.97
C VAL A 292 9.51 9.96 -13.34
N ALA A 293 9.65 9.28 -12.20
CA ALA A 293 8.54 8.97 -11.32
C ALA A 293 8.34 10.08 -10.28
N VAL A 294 7.09 10.48 -10.07
CA VAL A 294 6.72 11.49 -9.07
C VAL A 294 5.87 10.89 -7.97
N VAL A 295 6.21 11.16 -6.70
CA VAL A 295 5.52 10.62 -5.53
C VAL A 295 5.16 11.76 -4.57
N PRO A 296 4.19 12.62 -4.95
CA PRO A 296 3.85 13.85 -4.23
C PRO A 296 2.85 13.60 -3.08
N LEU A 297 3.06 12.56 -2.28
CA LEU A 297 2.17 12.19 -1.19
C LEU A 297 2.29 13.17 -0.02
N LEU A 298 1.17 13.68 0.47
CA LEU A 298 1.09 14.54 1.67
C LEU A 298 0.69 13.76 2.92
N VAL A 299 0.04 12.62 2.73
CA VAL A 299 -0.37 11.71 3.79
C VAL A 299 -0.06 10.29 3.36
N ALA A 300 0.51 9.52 4.26
CA ALA A 300 0.72 8.10 4.01
C ALA A 300 1.08 7.33 5.31
N SER A 301 0.98 6.01 5.27
CA SER A 301 1.50 5.05 6.25
C SER A 301 2.01 3.81 5.51
N GLY A 302 2.93 3.05 6.07
CA GLY A 302 3.57 1.90 5.42
C GLY A 302 4.60 2.29 4.34
N THR A 303 5.34 1.33 3.78
CA THR A 303 6.35 1.57 2.73
C THR A 303 5.73 1.73 1.35
N ARG A 304 6.29 2.61 0.53
CA ARG A 304 5.74 3.01 -0.78
C ARG A 304 6.20 2.10 -1.90
N LEU A 305 5.40 1.11 -2.25
CA LEU A 305 5.69 0.22 -3.39
C LEU A 305 5.89 0.95 -4.71
N LYS A 306 5.22 2.08 -4.93
CA LYS A 306 5.42 2.88 -6.14
C LYS A 306 6.86 3.39 -6.34
N ILE A 307 7.62 3.61 -5.25
CA ILE A 307 9.05 3.92 -5.33
C ILE A 307 9.83 2.67 -5.69
N LEU A 308 9.50 1.51 -5.12
CA LEU A 308 10.14 0.24 -5.45
C LEU A 308 9.88 -0.16 -6.92
N GLU A 309 8.66 0.05 -7.42
CA GLU A 309 8.31 -0.17 -8.84
C GLU A 309 9.11 0.76 -9.76
N ALA A 310 9.26 2.03 -9.39
CA ALA A 310 10.08 2.98 -10.14
C ALA A 310 11.57 2.59 -10.12
N TRP A 311 12.11 2.20 -8.98
CA TRP A 311 13.47 1.69 -8.86
C TRP A 311 13.68 0.38 -9.63
N ALA A 312 12.66 -0.49 -9.71
CA ALA A 312 12.71 -1.69 -10.56
C ALA A 312 12.86 -1.36 -12.05
N ALA A 313 12.29 -0.26 -12.48
CA ALA A 313 12.48 0.29 -13.83
C ALA A 313 13.76 1.12 -14.00
N ALA A 314 14.63 1.19 -12.98
CA ALA A 314 15.76 2.13 -12.91
C ALA A 314 15.32 3.57 -13.21
N LEU A 315 14.12 3.95 -12.80
CA LEU A 315 13.55 5.27 -13.03
C LEU A 315 13.87 6.19 -11.84
N PRO A 316 14.42 7.41 -12.07
CA PRO A 316 14.67 8.35 -11.00
C PRO A 316 13.35 8.83 -10.39
N VAL A 317 13.35 9.05 -9.08
CA VAL A 317 12.17 9.42 -8.31
C VAL A 317 12.31 10.81 -7.72
N VAL A 318 11.25 11.62 -7.83
CA VAL A 318 11.05 12.81 -6.98
C VAL A 318 9.93 12.51 -6.01
N SER A 319 10.17 12.68 -4.72
CA SER A 319 9.20 12.38 -3.67
C SER A 319 9.12 13.50 -2.63
N THR A 320 8.00 13.56 -1.93
CA THR A 320 7.96 14.25 -0.64
C THR A 320 8.65 13.39 0.43
N PRO A 321 9.13 13.97 1.55
CA PRO A 321 9.66 13.20 2.68
C PRO A 321 8.68 12.12 3.17
N ILE A 322 7.38 12.44 3.26
CA ILE A 322 6.33 11.48 3.63
C ILE A 322 6.17 10.39 2.56
N GLY A 323 6.32 10.75 1.29
CA GLY A 323 6.28 9.80 0.18
C GLY A 323 7.42 8.78 0.21
N ALA A 324 8.60 9.15 0.70
CA ALA A 324 9.77 8.29 0.83
C ALA A 324 9.93 7.63 2.21
N GLU A 325 9.07 7.96 3.18
CA GLU A 325 9.17 7.46 4.54
C GLU A 325 9.15 5.93 4.59
N GLY A 326 10.00 5.33 5.43
CA GLY A 326 10.13 3.88 5.58
C GLY A 326 11.03 3.21 4.54
N LEU A 327 11.56 3.97 3.58
CA LEU A 327 12.63 3.54 2.67
C LEU A 327 13.94 4.23 3.04
N PRO A 328 15.10 3.63 2.80
CA PRO A 328 16.40 4.28 2.95
C PRO A 328 16.67 5.25 1.78
N GLY A 329 15.68 6.11 1.52
CA GLY A 329 15.74 7.17 0.51
C GLY A 329 16.64 8.30 0.98
N ARG A 330 17.66 8.64 0.17
CA ARG A 330 18.60 9.74 0.44
C ARG A 330 18.55 10.74 -0.69
N ASP A 331 18.29 12.00 -0.31
CA ASP A 331 18.23 13.09 -1.28
C ASP A 331 19.54 13.23 -2.03
N GLY A 332 19.45 13.30 -3.36
CA GLY A 332 20.62 13.41 -4.25
C GLY A 332 21.43 12.12 -4.46
N GLU A 333 21.14 11.03 -3.72
CA GLU A 333 21.84 9.76 -3.87
C GLU A 333 21.04 8.70 -4.66
N ASN A 334 19.76 8.48 -4.30
CA ASN A 334 18.90 7.46 -4.93
C ASN A 334 17.48 7.95 -5.24
N LEU A 335 17.17 9.19 -4.86
CA LEU A 335 15.96 9.94 -5.22
C LEU A 335 16.21 11.44 -4.97
N LEU A 336 15.22 12.28 -5.33
CA LEU A 336 15.19 13.68 -4.91
C LEU A 336 14.01 13.89 -3.96
N LEU A 337 14.24 14.66 -2.89
CA LEU A 337 13.21 15.05 -1.93
C LEU A 337 12.78 16.51 -2.15
N ALA A 338 11.48 16.76 -2.06
CA ALA A 338 10.92 18.11 -2.19
C ALA A 338 9.67 18.26 -1.32
N GLU A 339 9.61 19.32 -0.51
CA GLU A 339 8.52 19.56 0.44
C GLU A 339 7.44 20.50 -0.11
N SER A 340 7.79 21.43 -0.98
CA SER A 340 6.86 22.40 -1.57
C SER A 340 6.63 22.14 -3.05
N GLY A 341 5.51 22.65 -3.60
CA GLY A 341 5.21 22.53 -5.02
C GLY A 341 6.30 23.13 -5.93
N ALA A 342 6.85 24.28 -5.56
CA ALA A 342 7.93 24.92 -6.30
C ALA A 342 9.24 24.10 -6.26
N ALA A 343 9.62 23.58 -5.07
CA ALA A 343 10.80 22.73 -4.93
C ALA A 343 10.61 21.42 -5.71
N PHE A 344 9.40 20.85 -5.69
CA PHE A 344 9.07 19.64 -6.42
C PHE A 344 9.17 19.85 -7.95
N ALA A 345 8.62 20.96 -8.45
CA ALA A 345 8.75 21.32 -9.87
C ALA A 345 10.22 21.51 -10.26
N SER A 346 11.02 22.21 -9.44
CA SER A 346 12.46 22.39 -9.67
C SER A 346 13.22 21.05 -9.69
N ALA A 347 12.92 20.13 -8.77
CA ALA A 347 13.54 18.81 -8.73
C ALA A 347 13.20 17.99 -10.00
N VAL A 348 11.95 18.02 -10.45
CA VAL A 348 11.53 17.37 -11.71
C VAL A 348 12.26 17.99 -12.89
N SER A 349 12.30 19.33 -13.00
CA SER A 349 13.00 20.04 -14.09
C SER A 349 14.50 19.71 -14.14
N ARG A 350 15.17 19.59 -12.99
CA ARG A 350 16.57 19.15 -12.92
C ARG A 350 16.76 17.76 -13.54
N LEU A 351 15.87 16.83 -13.25
CA LEU A 351 15.91 15.48 -13.85
C LEU A 351 15.59 15.51 -15.35
N LEU A 352 14.62 16.30 -15.77
CA LEU A 352 14.28 16.43 -17.20
C LEU A 352 15.45 17.00 -18.01
N SER A 353 16.21 17.94 -17.44
CA SER A 353 17.34 18.61 -18.08
C SER A 353 18.62 17.75 -18.15
N SER A 354 18.77 16.72 -17.30
CA SER A 354 20.01 15.96 -17.20
C SER A 354 19.78 14.44 -17.31
N SER A 355 20.13 13.87 -18.46
CA SER A 355 20.10 12.41 -18.65
C SER A 355 21.09 11.69 -17.74
N THR A 356 22.25 12.30 -17.48
CA THR A 356 23.27 11.77 -16.55
C THR A 356 22.70 11.63 -15.15
N LEU A 357 22.08 12.69 -14.60
CA LEU A 357 21.49 12.65 -13.26
C LEU A 357 20.32 11.63 -13.19
N ARG A 358 19.52 11.54 -14.26
CA ARG A 358 18.48 10.49 -14.33
C ARG A 358 19.07 9.09 -14.23
N HIS A 359 20.16 8.85 -14.96
CA HIS A 359 20.83 7.54 -14.95
C HIS A 359 21.46 7.23 -13.59
N GLU A 360 22.15 8.17 -12.99
CA GLU A 360 22.81 8.02 -11.68
C GLU A 360 21.79 7.66 -10.60
N LEU A 361 20.74 8.47 -10.43
CA LEU A 361 19.72 8.25 -9.40
C LEU A 361 18.87 6.99 -9.66
N GLY A 362 18.52 6.75 -10.93
CA GLY A 362 17.76 5.55 -11.30
C GLY A 362 18.54 4.26 -11.03
N SER A 363 19.83 4.25 -11.40
CA SER A 363 20.72 3.10 -11.14
C SER A 363 20.97 2.89 -9.66
N ALA A 364 21.19 3.94 -8.89
CA ALA A 364 21.37 3.86 -7.44
C ALA A 364 20.11 3.32 -6.75
N GLY A 365 18.93 3.77 -7.18
CA GLY A 365 17.65 3.24 -6.68
C GLY A 365 17.48 1.75 -7.02
N ARG A 366 17.80 1.34 -8.26
CA ARG A 366 17.75 -0.06 -8.69
C ARG A 366 18.69 -0.94 -7.87
N LEU A 367 19.93 -0.54 -7.66
CA LEU A 367 20.88 -1.26 -6.83
C LEU A 367 20.39 -1.44 -5.39
N LEU A 368 19.77 -0.41 -4.83
CA LEU A 368 19.19 -0.47 -3.49
C LEU A 368 18.02 -1.47 -3.44
N LEU A 369 17.12 -1.43 -4.43
CA LEU A 369 16.04 -2.42 -4.56
C LEU A 369 16.57 -3.84 -4.58
N GLU A 370 17.53 -4.15 -5.46
CA GLU A 370 18.11 -5.48 -5.62
C GLU A 370 18.81 -5.98 -4.35
N ARG A 371 19.41 -5.08 -3.60
CA ARG A 371 20.10 -5.39 -2.35
C ARG A 371 19.13 -5.72 -1.21
N GLU A 372 17.98 -5.02 -1.11
CA GLU A 372 17.19 -5.01 0.11
C GLU A 372 15.68 -5.29 -0.08
N PHE A 373 15.11 -5.02 -1.27
CA PHE A 373 13.67 -4.96 -1.46
C PHE A 373 13.11 -5.94 -2.50
N THR A 374 13.84 -7.03 -2.79
CA THR A 374 13.26 -8.20 -3.47
C THR A 374 12.61 -9.13 -2.45
N TRP A 375 11.64 -9.94 -2.89
CA TRP A 375 10.96 -10.89 -2.01
C TRP A 375 11.95 -11.77 -1.23
N GLU A 376 12.95 -12.32 -1.92
CA GLU A 376 13.96 -13.19 -1.31
C GLU A 376 14.79 -12.47 -0.25
N LYS A 377 15.04 -11.17 -0.44
CA LYS A 377 15.76 -10.35 0.56
C LYS A 377 14.89 -10.06 1.76
N ALA A 378 13.61 -9.71 1.52
CA ALA A 378 12.65 -9.47 2.59
C ALA A 378 12.40 -10.72 3.44
N TRP A 379 12.28 -11.91 2.82
CA TRP A 379 12.07 -13.18 3.52
C TRP A 379 13.18 -13.55 4.51
N ARG A 380 14.41 -13.05 4.30
CA ARG A 380 15.51 -13.27 5.25
C ARG A 380 15.31 -12.63 6.61
N LYS A 381 14.33 -11.73 6.72
CA LYS A 381 13.93 -11.08 7.97
C LYS A 381 12.94 -11.91 8.79
N LEU A 382 12.37 -12.94 8.18
CA LEU A 382 11.36 -13.81 8.80
C LEU A 382 12.03 -15.09 9.30
N ASP A 383 11.64 -15.56 10.49
CA ASP A 383 12.22 -16.73 11.17
C ASP A 383 11.16 -17.80 11.55
N PHE A 384 10.06 -17.83 10.85
CA PHE A 384 8.96 -18.78 11.06
C PHE A 384 8.58 -19.54 9.80
#